data_7ae7a0420c3b6a85b2515b0539c613c6
#
_entry.id   7ae7a0420c3b6a85b2515b0539c613c6
#
_cell.length_a   1.000
_cell.length_b   1.000
_cell.length_c   1.000
_cell.angle_alpha   90.00
_cell.angle_beta   90.00
_cell.angle_gamma   90.00
#
_symmetry.space_group_name_H-M   'P 1'
#
loop_
_entity.id
_entity.type
_entity.pdbx_description
1 polymer ?
#
loop_
_entity_poly.entity_id
_entity_poly.type
_entity_poly.pdbx_seq_one_letter_code
_entity_poly.pdbx_strand_id
1 'polypeptide(L)'
;MKELKPKSQCVLYARKSTEEYDKQVMSIEAQLFELREFAERERIEIIREFTEAKSAKKPGRDGFAKMIEYIEKSREPLGILSWHPDRLARNSVDGGKIIYLIDINRIASLRFPQFWFEPTPQGKFMLQVAFGQSKYFSDNLVENVKRGIRQKLRRGEWLTKAPYGYVNNLKTKTIEPELEAYDDSIPFKSS
;
A
#
# COMPACT_ATOMS: atom_id res chain seq x y z
N MET A 1 -41.90 -4.10 17.77
CA MET A 1 -41.07 -3.10 17.12
C MET A 1 -39.63 -3.57 17.26
N LYS A 2 -38.95 -3.95 16.16
CA LYS A 2 -37.48 -4.22 16.20
C LYS A 2 -36.79 -2.89 16.43
N GLU A 3 -36.16 -2.69 17.58
CA GLU A 3 -35.27 -1.55 17.78
C GLU A 3 -34.21 -1.57 16.67
N LEU A 4 -34.24 -0.56 15.84
CA LEU A 4 -33.19 -0.33 14.82
C LEU A 4 -31.90 -0.06 15.61
N LYS A 5 -30.97 -1.02 15.61
CA LYS A 5 -29.62 -0.79 16.14
C LYS A 5 -29.08 0.49 15.53
N PRO A 6 -28.48 1.40 16.33
CA PRO A 6 -27.90 2.62 15.81
C PRO A 6 -26.88 2.26 14.73
N LYS A 7 -26.90 3.01 13.62
CA LYS A 7 -25.92 2.84 12.54
C LYS A 7 -24.53 3.06 13.11
N SER A 8 -23.63 2.10 12.91
CA SER A 8 -22.24 2.29 13.31
C SER A 8 -21.59 3.35 12.42
N GLN A 9 -21.08 4.43 13.02
CA GLN A 9 -20.42 5.50 12.30
C GLN A 9 -18.98 5.12 11.99
N CYS A 10 -18.60 5.20 10.71
CA CYS A 10 -17.28 4.87 10.25
C CYS A 10 -16.70 5.97 9.36
N VAL A 11 -15.38 6.13 9.42
CA VAL A 11 -14.62 6.79 8.37
C VAL A 11 -14.23 5.75 7.33
N LEU A 12 -14.32 6.09 6.05
CA LEU A 12 -13.88 5.24 4.95
C LEU A 12 -12.45 5.60 4.56
N TYR A 13 -11.59 4.60 4.42
CA TYR A 13 -10.21 4.77 3.97
C TYR A 13 -9.89 3.88 2.79
N ALA A 14 -9.51 4.50 1.65
CA ALA A 14 -9.08 3.82 0.45
C ALA A 14 -7.66 4.25 0.05
N ARG A 15 -6.84 3.30 -0.41
CA ARG A 15 -5.45 3.56 -0.79
C ARG A 15 -5.08 2.85 -2.09
N LYS A 16 -4.46 3.59 -3.01
CA LYS A 16 -3.84 3.01 -4.20
C LYS A 16 -2.49 2.37 -3.84
N SER A 17 -2.20 1.18 -4.38
CA SER A 17 -0.83 0.67 -4.39
C SER A 17 -0.05 1.36 -5.51
N THR A 18 1.14 1.85 -5.20
CA THR A 18 2.06 2.44 -6.20
C THR A 18 2.99 1.40 -6.81
N GLU A 19 2.82 0.12 -6.49
CA GLU A 19 3.68 -0.95 -6.98
C GLU A 19 3.14 -1.50 -8.30
N GLU A 20 3.94 -1.38 -9.36
CA GLU A 20 3.65 -1.91 -10.70
C GLU A 20 3.41 -3.42 -10.74
N TYR A 21 3.85 -4.15 -9.71
CA TYR A 21 3.67 -5.61 -9.63
C TYR A 21 2.25 -6.04 -9.24
N ASP A 22 1.45 -5.13 -8.69
CA ASP A 22 0.05 -5.38 -8.33
C ASP A 22 -0.88 -4.96 -9.50
N LYS A 23 -0.71 -5.54 -10.68
CA LYS A 23 -1.61 -5.33 -11.84
C LYS A 23 -3.08 -5.68 -11.57
N GLN A 24 -3.36 -6.31 -10.44
CA GLN A 24 -4.71 -6.66 -9.97
C GLN A 24 -5.24 -5.73 -8.87
N VAL A 25 -4.52 -4.65 -8.53
CA VAL A 25 -4.99 -3.73 -7.49
C VAL A 25 -6.07 -2.84 -8.04
N MET A 26 -7.23 -2.94 -7.42
CA MET A 26 -8.37 -2.07 -7.69
C MET A 26 -7.98 -0.60 -7.59
N SER A 27 -8.46 0.21 -8.53
CA SER A 27 -8.32 1.66 -8.45
C SER A 27 -8.94 2.20 -7.16
N ILE A 28 -8.59 3.43 -6.76
CA ILE A 28 -9.24 4.05 -5.59
C ILE A 28 -10.75 4.13 -5.81
N GLU A 29 -11.18 4.48 -7.01
CA GLU A 29 -12.60 4.60 -7.39
C GLU A 29 -13.34 3.26 -7.25
N ALA A 30 -12.74 2.17 -7.70
CA ALA A 30 -13.33 0.84 -7.56
C ALA A 30 -13.41 0.42 -6.09
N GLN A 31 -12.36 0.70 -5.28
CA GLN A 31 -12.41 0.45 -3.84
C GLN A 31 -13.52 1.26 -3.16
N LEU A 32 -13.64 2.56 -3.50
CA LEU A 32 -14.69 3.42 -2.94
C LEU A 32 -16.08 2.91 -3.29
N PHE A 33 -16.28 2.48 -4.54
CA PHE A 33 -17.56 1.94 -5.00
C PHE A 33 -17.97 0.70 -4.18
N GLU A 34 -17.09 -0.31 -4.10
CA GLU A 34 -17.39 -1.54 -3.35
C GLU A 34 -17.53 -1.30 -1.85
N LEU A 35 -16.75 -0.37 -1.27
CA LEU A 35 -16.86 -0.05 0.16
C LEU A 35 -18.17 0.68 0.49
N ARG A 36 -18.68 1.51 -0.42
CA ARG A 36 -19.99 2.14 -0.26
C ARG A 36 -21.14 1.12 -0.36
N GLU A 37 -21.09 0.21 -1.34
CA GLU A 37 -22.06 -0.90 -1.42
C GLU A 37 -22.01 -1.78 -0.16
N PHE A 38 -20.81 -2.10 0.34
CA PHE A 38 -20.65 -2.85 1.58
C PHE A 38 -21.26 -2.09 2.78
N ALA A 39 -21.03 -0.77 2.87
CA ALA A 39 -21.56 0.07 3.94
C ALA A 39 -23.10 0.11 3.92
N GLU A 40 -23.71 0.22 2.75
CA GLU A 40 -25.18 0.17 2.60
C GLU A 40 -25.74 -1.18 3.06
N ARG A 41 -25.14 -2.29 2.62
CA ARG A 41 -25.56 -3.65 3.00
C ARG A 41 -25.45 -3.89 4.51
N GLU A 42 -24.37 -3.44 5.12
CA GLU A 42 -24.09 -3.62 6.55
C GLU A 42 -24.69 -2.51 7.42
N ARG A 43 -25.41 -1.55 6.83
CA ARG A 43 -26.01 -0.38 7.51
C ARG A 43 -24.99 0.44 8.29
N ILE A 44 -23.83 0.63 7.70
CA ILE A 44 -22.75 1.48 8.22
C ILE A 44 -22.97 2.91 7.69
N GLU A 45 -22.87 3.89 8.56
CA GLU A 45 -22.90 5.31 8.19
C GLU A 45 -21.48 5.81 7.92
N ILE A 46 -21.18 6.15 6.65
CA ILE A 46 -19.90 6.76 6.29
C ILE A 46 -19.98 8.25 6.58
N ILE A 47 -19.25 8.71 7.59
CA ILE A 47 -19.25 10.13 8.00
C ILE A 47 -18.17 10.95 7.28
N ARG A 48 -17.09 10.30 6.83
CA ARG A 48 -16.02 10.94 6.06
C ARG A 48 -15.22 9.93 5.28
N GLU A 49 -14.71 10.36 4.12
CA GLU A 49 -13.85 9.55 3.27
C GLU A 49 -12.44 10.13 3.23
N PHE A 50 -11.45 9.25 3.28
CA PHE A 50 -10.04 9.58 3.17
C PHE A 50 -9.40 8.70 2.09
N THR A 51 -8.63 9.33 1.21
CA THR A 51 -7.91 8.63 0.15
C THR A 51 -6.42 8.87 0.27
N GLU A 52 -5.62 7.89 -0.20
CA GLU A 52 -4.17 7.95 -0.14
C GLU A 52 -3.56 7.36 -1.41
N ALA A 53 -2.68 8.13 -2.06
CA ALA A 53 -1.93 7.67 -3.23
C ALA A 53 -0.57 7.06 -2.87
N LYS A 54 -0.06 7.32 -1.65
CA LYS A 54 1.24 6.85 -1.18
C LYS A 54 1.19 5.41 -0.69
N SER A 55 2.32 4.71 -0.80
CA SER A 55 2.48 3.34 -0.29
C SER A 55 2.36 3.26 1.23
N ALA A 56 1.75 2.18 1.74
CA ALA A 56 1.66 1.90 3.17
C ALA A 56 2.96 1.33 3.78
N LYS A 57 4.04 1.18 2.99
CA LYS A 57 5.34 0.66 3.46
C LYS A 57 6.05 1.58 4.45
N LYS A 58 5.88 2.91 4.26
CA LYS A 58 6.54 3.92 5.10
C LYS A 58 5.50 4.78 5.80
N PRO A 59 5.77 5.25 7.04
CA PRO A 59 4.98 6.29 7.69
C PRO A 59 5.01 7.61 6.91
N GLY A 60 4.16 8.58 7.29
CA GLY A 60 4.14 9.91 6.68
C GLY A 60 3.20 10.01 5.47
N ARG A 61 2.09 9.26 5.50
CA ARG A 61 1.00 9.33 4.54
C ARG A 61 -0.01 10.40 4.97
N ASP A 62 -0.23 11.40 4.12
CA ASP A 62 -1.05 12.56 4.46
C ASP A 62 -2.52 12.18 4.67
N GLY A 63 -3.08 11.29 3.83
CA GLY A 63 -4.45 10.80 3.95
C GLY A 63 -4.66 9.98 5.23
N PHE A 64 -3.71 9.10 5.56
CA PHE A 64 -3.73 8.31 6.79
C PHE A 64 -3.61 9.21 8.03
N ALA A 65 -2.67 10.16 8.03
CA ALA A 65 -2.48 11.09 9.14
C ALA A 65 -3.73 11.92 9.42
N LYS A 66 -4.36 12.46 8.36
CA LYS A 66 -5.62 13.22 8.48
C LYS A 66 -6.78 12.34 9.02
N MET A 67 -6.85 11.08 8.62
CA MET A 67 -7.85 10.15 9.14
C MET A 67 -7.63 9.90 10.64
N ILE A 68 -6.40 9.62 11.06
CA ILE A 68 -6.05 9.40 12.46
C ILE A 68 -6.35 10.65 13.31
N GLU A 69 -5.93 11.81 12.84
CA GLU A 69 -6.21 13.09 13.51
C GLU A 69 -7.72 13.33 13.67
N TYR A 70 -8.50 13.02 12.64
CA TYR A 70 -9.95 13.14 12.69
C TYR A 70 -10.56 12.22 13.73
N ILE A 71 -10.12 10.97 13.82
CA ILE A 71 -10.58 9.99 14.82
C ILE A 71 -10.19 10.44 16.23
N GLU A 72 -8.96 10.91 16.43
CA GLU A 72 -8.48 11.37 17.74
C GLU A 72 -9.23 12.60 18.25
N LYS A 73 -9.66 13.49 17.35
CA LYS A 73 -10.44 14.70 17.69
C LYS A 73 -11.94 14.44 17.82
N SER A 74 -12.43 13.29 17.39
CA SER A 74 -13.84 12.95 17.51
C SER A 74 -14.26 12.85 18.99
N ARG A 75 -15.49 13.29 19.31
CA ARG A 75 -16.08 13.12 20.65
C ARG A 75 -16.42 11.65 20.92
N GLU A 76 -16.97 10.97 19.91
CA GLU A 76 -17.39 9.59 20.00
C GLU A 76 -16.38 8.67 19.30
N PRO A 77 -16.21 7.43 19.79
CA PRO A 77 -15.42 6.43 19.10
C PRO A 77 -15.95 6.15 17.69
N LEU A 78 -15.08 6.11 16.69
CA LEU A 78 -15.45 5.88 15.30
C LEU A 78 -14.99 4.53 14.80
N GLY A 79 -15.72 3.97 13.84
CA GLY A 79 -15.22 2.82 13.07
C GLY A 79 -14.32 3.26 11.91
N ILE A 80 -13.50 2.33 11.41
CA ILE A 80 -12.80 2.46 10.13
C ILE A 80 -13.33 1.39 9.18
N LEU A 81 -13.73 1.82 7.99
CA LEU A 81 -14.08 0.96 6.87
C LEU A 81 -12.96 1.03 5.83
N SER A 82 -12.35 -0.10 5.50
CA SER A 82 -11.30 -0.19 4.50
C SER A 82 -11.36 -1.55 3.78
N TRP A 83 -10.75 -1.65 2.59
CA TRP A 83 -10.82 -2.85 1.77
C TRP A 83 -10.20 -4.08 2.44
N HIS A 84 -9.02 -3.91 3.03
CA HIS A 84 -8.27 -4.98 3.71
C HIS A 84 -7.27 -4.35 4.70
N PRO A 85 -6.83 -5.05 5.76
CA PRO A 85 -5.83 -4.53 6.71
C PRO A 85 -4.57 -3.99 6.06
N ASP A 86 -4.10 -4.58 4.95
CA ASP A 86 -2.91 -4.12 4.21
C ASP A 86 -3.09 -2.73 3.56
N ARG A 87 -4.33 -2.26 3.39
CA ARG A 87 -4.60 -0.89 2.95
C ARG A 87 -4.37 0.11 4.09
N LEU A 88 -4.64 -0.29 5.32
CA LEU A 88 -4.38 0.54 6.49
C LEU A 88 -2.89 0.61 6.81
N ALA A 89 -2.22 -0.53 6.97
CA ALA A 89 -0.82 -0.54 7.37
C ALA A 89 -0.03 -1.70 6.74
N ARG A 90 1.21 -1.39 6.32
CA ARG A 90 2.26 -2.33 5.91
C ARG A 90 3.58 -2.02 6.63
N ASN A 91 3.52 -1.26 7.71
CA ASN A 91 4.65 -0.93 8.57
C ASN A 91 4.22 -1.00 10.03
N SER A 92 5.19 -1.21 10.92
CA SER A 92 4.93 -1.42 12.35
C SER A 92 4.41 -0.18 13.06
N VAL A 93 4.77 1.03 12.59
CA VAL A 93 4.38 2.29 13.22
C VAL A 93 2.88 2.53 13.03
N ASP A 94 2.41 2.50 11.77
CA ASP A 94 1.00 2.74 11.46
C ASP A 94 0.12 1.61 12.02
N GLY A 95 0.57 0.34 11.91
CA GLY A 95 -0.14 -0.80 12.50
C GLY A 95 -0.24 -0.69 14.02
N GLY A 96 0.85 -0.33 14.70
CA GLY A 96 0.86 -0.08 16.15
C GLY A 96 -0.06 1.07 16.55
N LYS A 97 -0.11 2.14 15.75
CA LYS A 97 -1.03 3.27 16.01
C LYS A 97 -2.50 2.85 15.94
N ILE A 98 -2.88 2.02 14.97
CA ILE A 98 -4.25 1.48 14.87
C ILE A 98 -4.58 0.63 16.10
N ILE A 99 -3.70 -0.30 16.50
CA ILE A 99 -3.91 -1.14 17.67
C ILE A 99 -4.04 -0.28 18.93
N TYR A 100 -3.16 0.70 19.12
CA TYR A 100 -3.22 1.62 20.25
C TYR A 100 -4.55 2.36 20.32
N LEU A 101 -5.06 2.88 19.18
CA LEU A 101 -6.36 3.58 19.14
C LEU A 101 -7.55 2.67 19.44
N ILE A 102 -7.45 1.38 19.11
CA ILE A 102 -8.44 0.37 19.52
C ILE A 102 -8.36 0.16 21.04
N ASP A 103 -7.15 0.06 21.62
CA ASP A 103 -6.95 -0.19 23.05
C ASP A 103 -7.49 0.95 23.92
N ILE A 104 -7.35 2.19 23.48
CA ILE A 104 -7.89 3.37 24.17
C ILE A 104 -9.34 3.70 23.75
N ASN A 105 -10.01 2.80 23.03
CA ASN A 105 -11.38 2.92 22.56
C ASN A 105 -11.67 4.20 21.73
N ARG A 106 -10.70 4.67 20.95
CA ARG A 106 -10.90 5.73 19.94
C ARG A 106 -11.39 5.14 18.62
N ILE A 107 -10.98 3.91 18.32
CA ILE A 107 -11.50 3.12 17.22
C ILE A 107 -12.44 2.06 17.80
N ALA A 108 -13.73 2.21 17.56
CA ALA A 108 -14.78 1.32 18.06
C ALA A 108 -14.85 0.01 17.25
N SER A 109 -14.57 0.07 15.95
CA SER A 109 -14.64 -1.09 15.07
C SER A 109 -13.75 -0.93 13.84
N LEU A 110 -13.28 -2.06 13.29
CA LEU A 110 -12.70 -2.12 11.96
C LEU A 110 -13.60 -2.99 11.08
N ARG A 111 -13.92 -2.51 9.89
CA ARG A 111 -14.77 -3.22 8.93
C ARG A 111 -14.02 -3.39 7.63
N PHE A 112 -14.00 -4.64 7.16
CA PHE A 112 -13.36 -5.04 5.91
C PHE A 112 -14.26 -6.01 5.16
N PRO A 113 -14.46 -5.87 3.85
CA PRO A 113 -15.27 -6.82 3.08
C PRO A 113 -14.71 -8.25 3.09
N GLN A 114 -13.38 -8.40 3.16
CA GLN A 114 -12.70 -9.68 3.03
C GLN A 114 -11.92 -10.13 4.29
N PHE A 115 -12.01 -9.37 5.39
CA PHE A 115 -11.32 -9.71 6.63
C PHE A 115 -12.24 -9.44 7.82
N TRP A 116 -12.46 -10.48 8.60
CA TRP A 116 -13.29 -10.35 9.78
C TRP A 116 -12.46 -9.90 10.99
N PHE A 117 -12.96 -8.88 11.70
CA PHE A 117 -12.33 -8.31 12.88
C PHE A 117 -13.36 -8.08 13.98
N GLU A 118 -13.00 -8.48 15.18
CA GLU A 118 -13.67 -8.09 16.42
C GLU A 118 -12.65 -7.48 17.39
N PRO A 119 -13.04 -6.47 18.23
CA PRO A 119 -12.14 -5.83 19.20
C PRO A 119 -11.90 -6.71 20.44
N THR A 120 -11.80 -8.02 20.25
CA THR A 120 -11.41 -9.00 21.27
C THR A 120 -9.89 -9.17 21.30
N PRO A 121 -9.31 -9.73 22.39
CA PRO A 121 -7.88 -10.04 22.41
C PRO A 121 -7.43 -10.90 21.23
N GLN A 122 -8.23 -11.89 20.84
CA GLN A 122 -7.99 -12.75 19.69
C GLN A 122 -8.04 -11.99 18.37
N GLY A 123 -9.05 -11.13 18.19
CA GLY A 123 -9.18 -10.29 17.00
C GLY A 123 -8.02 -9.31 16.85
N LYS A 124 -7.59 -8.66 17.93
CA LYS A 124 -6.41 -7.79 17.95
C LYS A 124 -5.14 -8.57 17.58
N PHE A 125 -4.95 -9.78 18.11
CA PHE A 125 -3.84 -10.64 17.75
C PHE A 125 -3.86 -10.98 16.25
N MET A 126 -5.01 -11.39 15.71
CA MET A 126 -5.15 -11.68 14.27
C MET A 126 -4.88 -10.46 13.40
N LEU A 127 -5.30 -9.27 13.83
CA LEU A 127 -5.01 -8.02 13.12
C LEU A 127 -3.50 -7.71 13.12
N GLN A 128 -2.81 -7.91 14.23
CA GLN A 128 -1.35 -7.76 14.32
C GLN A 128 -0.64 -8.74 13.40
N VAL A 129 -1.11 -10.00 13.33
CA VAL A 129 -0.59 -10.99 12.37
C VAL A 129 -0.79 -10.51 10.93
N ALA A 130 -1.98 -9.99 10.58
CA ALA A 130 -2.26 -9.48 9.25
C ALA A 130 -1.35 -8.29 8.87
N PHE A 131 -1.10 -7.35 9.80
CA PHE A 131 -0.15 -6.26 9.58
C PHE A 131 1.30 -6.76 9.45
N GLY A 132 1.71 -7.70 10.30
CA GLY A 132 3.02 -8.33 10.26
C GLY A 132 3.25 -9.10 8.97
N GLN A 133 2.27 -9.85 8.51
CA GLN A 133 2.29 -10.58 7.25
C GLN A 133 2.43 -9.62 6.05
N SER A 134 1.67 -8.53 6.04
CA SER A 134 1.75 -7.49 4.99
C SER A 134 3.13 -6.85 4.92
N LYS A 135 3.77 -6.60 6.07
CA LYS A 135 5.14 -6.13 6.15
C LYS A 135 6.13 -7.18 5.63
N TYR A 136 6.01 -8.43 6.10
CA TYR A 136 6.88 -9.53 5.67
C TYR A 136 6.88 -9.71 4.15
N PHE A 137 5.72 -9.75 3.51
CA PHE A 137 5.62 -9.85 2.05
C PHE A 137 6.33 -8.70 1.34
N SER A 138 6.17 -7.48 1.85
CA SER A 138 6.83 -6.30 1.29
C SER A 138 8.36 -6.38 1.41
N ASP A 139 8.87 -6.78 2.57
CA ASP A 139 10.31 -6.89 2.83
C ASP A 139 10.92 -8.04 2.01
N ASN A 140 10.25 -9.21 1.98
CA ASN A 140 10.69 -10.38 1.23
C ASN A 140 10.73 -10.12 -0.28
N LEU A 141 9.77 -9.36 -0.82
CA LEU A 141 9.81 -8.95 -2.22
C LEU A 141 11.06 -8.13 -2.54
N VAL A 142 11.42 -7.17 -1.68
CA VAL A 142 12.63 -6.35 -1.84
C VAL A 142 13.89 -7.23 -1.84
N GLU A 143 13.99 -8.19 -0.94
CA GLU A 143 15.12 -9.11 -0.89
C GLU A 143 15.21 -10.01 -2.13
N ASN A 144 14.09 -10.54 -2.59
CA ASN A 144 14.03 -11.38 -3.79
C ASN A 144 14.44 -10.58 -5.04
N VAL A 145 13.97 -9.33 -5.18
CA VAL A 145 14.39 -8.44 -6.27
C VAL A 145 15.89 -8.17 -6.21
N LYS A 146 16.43 -7.81 -5.03
CA LYS A 146 17.88 -7.59 -4.86
C LYS A 146 18.70 -8.84 -5.18
N ARG A 147 18.20 -10.03 -4.81
CA ARG A 147 18.85 -11.32 -5.14
C ARG A 147 18.85 -11.55 -6.65
N GLY A 148 17.71 -11.33 -7.30
CA GLY A 148 17.60 -11.45 -8.76
C GLY A 148 18.53 -10.48 -9.50
N ILE A 149 18.61 -9.22 -9.05
CA ILE A 149 19.54 -8.21 -9.58
C ILE A 149 20.98 -8.68 -9.45
N ARG A 150 21.41 -9.14 -8.26
CA ARG A 150 22.77 -9.64 -8.03
C ARG A 150 23.12 -10.84 -8.93
N GLN A 151 22.18 -11.75 -9.15
CA GLN A 151 22.40 -12.88 -10.04
C GLN A 151 22.59 -12.45 -11.50
N LYS A 152 21.77 -11.50 -11.98
CA LYS A 152 21.89 -10.96 -13.33
C LYS A 152 23.24 -10.26 -13.53
N LEU A 153 23.64 -9.41 -12.57
CA LEU A 153 24.94 -8.74 -12.60
C LEU A 153 26.12 -9.75 -12.62
N ARG A 154 26.04 -10.85 -11.85
CA ARG A 154 27.06 -11.91 -11.86
C ARG A 154 27.18 -12.64 -13.22
N ARG A 155 26.08 -12.66 -14.01
CA ARG A 155 26.06 -13.20 -15.36
C ARG A 155 26.49 -12.19 -16.43
N GLY A 156 26.85 -10.96 -16.03
CA GLY A 156 27.18 -9.87 -16.95
C GLY A 156 25.95 -9.28 -17.66
N GLU A 157 24.73 -9.58 -17.19
CA GLU A 157 23.50 -9.05 -17.79
C GLU A 157 23.31 -7.56 -17.39
N TRP A 158 23.02 -6.71 -18.37
CA TRP A 158 22.69 -5.31 -18.12
C TRP A 158 21.22 -5.16 -17.69
N LEU A 159 20.95 -4.40 -16.63
CA LEU A 159 19.63 -4.39 -15.96
C LEU A 159 18.75 -3.20 -16.32
N THR A 160 19.33 -2.15 -16.86
CA THR A 160 18.67 -0.89 -17.09
C THR A 160 18.74 -0.48 -18.55
N LYS A 161 18.17 0.70 -18.88
CA LYS A 161 18.39 1.29 -20.21
C LYS A 161 19.88 1.47 -20.43
N ALA A 162 20.35 1.13 -21.62
CA ALA A 162 21.74 1.34 -22.01
C ALA A 162 22.12 2.82 -21.85
N PRO A 163 23.37 3.14 -21.43
CA PRO A 163 23.88 4.50 -21.42
C PRO A 163 23.99 5.05 -22.85
N TYR A 164 24.20 6.35 -22.96
CA TYR A 164 24.36 7.01 -24.26
C TYR A 164 25.50 6.37 -25.06
N GLY A 165 25.27 6.13 -26.36
CA GLY A 165 26.19 5.46 -27.26
C GLY A 165 26.17 3.93 -27.19
N TYR A 166 25.25 3.35 -26.43
CA TYR A 166 25.02 1.91 -26.33
C TYR A 166 23.57 1.54 -26.52
N VAL A 167 23.29 0.35 -27.02
CA VAL A 167 21.94 -0.26 -27.11
C VAL A 167 21.86 -1.56 -26.32
N ASN A 168 20.67 -1.85 -25.82
CA ASN A 168 20.42 -3.12 -25.13
C ASN A 168 20.27 -4.24 -26.16
N ASN A 169 21.15 -5.26 -26.11
CA ASN A 169 20.95 -6.48 -26.85
C ASN A 169 19.97 -7.39 -26.09
N LEU A 170 18.76 -7.57 -26.61
CA LEU A 170 17.71 -8.36 -25.98
C LEU A 170 18.00 -9.87 -25.98
N LYS A 171 18.89 -10.35 -26.88
CA LYS A 171 19.24 -11.78 -26.99
C LYS A 171 20.28 -12.14 -25.94
N THR A 172 21.36 -11.37 -25.86
CA THR A 172 22.48 -11.60 -24.95
C THR A 172 22.26 -11.00 -23.57
N LYS A 173 21.28 -10.07 -23.44
CA LYS A 173 20.99 -9.28 -22.23
C LYS A 173 22.16 -8.42 -21.76
N THR A 174 23.05 -8.07 -22.68
CA THR A 174 24.18 -7.17 -22.49
C THR A 174 23.92 -5.84 -23.20
N ILE A 175 24.86 -4.91 -23.10
CA ILE A 175 24.85 -3.67 -23.90
C ILE A 175 25.91 -3.79 -25.01
N GLU A 176 25.61 -3.20 -26.17
CA GLU A 176 26.50 -3.15 -27.32
C GLU A 176 26.63 -1.68 -27.78
N PRO A 177 27.76 -1.26 -28.36
CA PRO A 177 27.90 0.06 -28.94
C PRO A 177 26.82 0.31 -30.00
N GLU A 178 26.22 1.50 -29.99
CA GLU A 178 25.29 1.95 -31.03
C GLU A 178 26.08 2.41 -32.24
N LEU A 179 26.10 1.59 -33.27
CA LEU A 179 26.95 1.82 -34.46
C LEU A 179 26.58 3.10 -35.23
N GLU A 180 25.35 3.60 -35.07
CA GLU A 180 24.90 4.84 -35.71
C GLU A 180 25.26 6.11 -34.92
N ALA A 181 25.70 5.98 -33.66
CA ALA A 181 26.06 7.14 -32.81
C ALA A 181 27.52 7.57 -33.00
N TYR A 182 28.30 6.86 -33.81
CA TYR A 182 29.67 7.23 -34.13
C TYR A 182 29.67 8.20 -35.32
N ASP A 183 29.48 9.47 -35.05
CA ASP A 183 29.78 10.54 -35.99
C ASP A 183 31.29 10.82 -35.92
N ASP A 184 32.05 10.35 -36.92
CA ASP A 184 33.49 10.59 -37.05
C ASP A 184 33.89 12.05 -37.12
N SER A 185 32.92 12.96 -37.09
CA SER A 185 33.14 14.41 -37.18
C SER A 185 33.45 15.11 -35.84
N ILE A 186 33.38 14.40 -34.69
CA ILE A 186 33.68 14.97 -33.38
C ILE A 186 35.11 14.64 -32.98
N PRO A 187 36.07 15.57 -33.06
CA PRO A 187 37.46 15.32 -32.67
C PRO A 187 37.54 15.09 -31.16
N PHE A 188 38.14 13.99 -30.74
CA PHE A 188 38.50 13.67 -29.36
C PHE A 188 39.35 14.82 -28.81
N LYS A 189 38.79 15.62 -27.88
CA LYS A 189 39.60 16.54 -27.07
C LYS A 189 40.34 15.71 -26.02
N SER A 190 41.59 15.39 -26.30
CA SER A 190 42.55 14.91 -25.26
C SER A 190 42.83 16.09 -24.31
N SER A 191 42.45 15.90 -23.04
CA SER A 191 42.91 16.76 -21.94
C SER A 191 44.17 16.20 -21.36
#